data_9dcd379d8e1c9772e0557300a123061e
#
_entry.id   9dcd379d8e1c9772e0557300a123061e
#
_cell.length_a   1.000
_cell.length_b   1.000
_cell.length_c   1.000
_cell.angle_alpha   90.00
_cell.angle_beta   90.00
_cell.angle_gamma   90.00
#
_symmetry.space_group_name_H-M   'P 1'
#
loop_
_entity.id
_entity.type
_entity.pdbx_description
1 polymer ?
#
loop_
_entity_poly.entity_id
_entity_poly.type
_entity_poly.pdbx_seq_one_letter_code
_entity_poly.pdbx_strand_id
1 'polypeptide(L)'
;MDRTFDKVFRGTAFTSKSPQEVSVWEDCLFCLDAEGVIRRILKPQDSDYGTVLDSYSGTESFIALAEGQYFLPGFIDLHIHAPQWAQAGTAMDIPLHDWLATYTFPLESKFSDLDFARKVYQDL
;
A
#
# COMPACT_ATOMS: atom_id res chain seq x y z
N MET A 1 15.24 -21.55 -18.07
CA MET A 1 14.78 -20.22 -18.52
C MET A 1 15.29 -19.19 -17.53
N ASP A 2 16.01 -18.23 -18.02
CA ASP A 2 16.52 -17.13 -17.17
C ASP A 2 15.32 -16.29 -16.73
N ARG A 3 15.00 -16.28 -15.44
CA ARG A 3 13.88 -15.51 -14.91
C ARG A 3 14.30 -14.06 -14.85
N THR A 4 13.64 -13.21 -15.62
CA THR A 4 13.95 -11.78 -15.73
C THR A 4 13.47 -10.98 -14.50
N PHE A 5 12.51 -11.53 -13.71
CA PHE A 5 11.92 -10.87 -12.54
C PHE A 5 12.09 -11.72 -11.28
N ASP A 6 12.26 -11.08 -10.14
CA ASP A 6 12.34 -11.74 -8.82
C ASP A 6 10.95 -12.16 -8.34
N LYS A 7 9.96 -11.27 -8.48
CA LYS A 7 8.56 -11.52 -8.13
C LYS A 7 7.63 -11.09 -9.25
N VAL A 8 6.56 -11.86 -9.44
CA VAL A 8 5.44 -11.51 -10.32
C VAL A 8 4.15 -11.61 -9.52
N PHE A 9 3.47 -10.50 -9.37
CA PHE A 9 2.15 -10.44 -8.75
C PHE A 9 1.08 -10.38 -9.82
N ARG A 10 -0.02 -11.12 -9.61
CA ARG A 10 -1.21 -11.06 -10.46
C ARG A 10 -2.40 -10.54 -9.70
N GLY A 11 -3.11 -9.56 -10.26
CA GLY A 11 -4.33 -9.04 -9.65
C GLY A 11 -4.88 -7.81 -10.33
N THR A 12 -5.98 -7.31 -9.77
CA THR A 12 -6.62 -6.08 -10.20
C THR A 12 -6.03 -4.88 -9.46
N ALA A 13 -5.77 -3.80 -10.19
CA ALA A 13 -5.27 -2.56 -9.64
C ALA A 13 -6.25 -1.41 -9.90
N PHE A 14 -6.33 -0.50 -8.95
CA PHE A 14 -6.96 0.81 -9.11
C PHE A 14 -5.87 1.87 -9.19
N THR A 15 -5.96 2.75 -10.16
CA THR A 15 -5.05 3.88 -10.32
C THR A 15 -5.81 5.11 -10.81
N SER A 16 -5.17 6.26 -10.82
CA SER A 16 -5.77 7.51 -11.29
C SER A 16 -4.77 8.31 -12.10
N LYS A 17 -5.23 8.90 -13.18
CA LYS A 17 -4.45 9.86 -13.98
C LYS A 17 -4.77 11.29 -13.61
N SER A 18 -5.91 11.53 -12.95
CA SER A 18 -6.38 12.84 -12.52
C SER A 18 -7.31 12.69 -11.31
N PRO A 19 -7.59 13.75 -10.54
CA PRO A 19 -8.53 13.71 -9.41
C PRO A 19 -9.96 13.30 -9.78
N GLN A 20 -10.31 13.34 -11.07
CA GLN A 20 -11.66 13.07 -11.58
C GLN A 20 -11.79 11.68 -12.22
N GLU A 21 -10.69 10.94 -12.38
CA GLU A 21 -10.69 9.68 -13.12
C GLU A 21 -10.07 8.56 -12.33
N VAL A 22 -10.80 7.46 -12.18
CA VAL A 22 -10.27 6.20 -11.66
C VAL A 22 -10.17 5.21 -12.82
N SER A 23 -9.00 4.64 -13.00
CA SER A 23 -8.76 3.56 -13.96
C SER A 23 -8.67 2.23 -13.22
N VAL A 24 -9.39 1.22 -13.71
CA VAL A 24 -9.30 -0.15 -13.22
C VAL A 24 -8.50 -0.97 -14.21
N TRP A 25 -7.45 -1.62 -13.73
CA TRP A 25 -6.62 -2.54 -14.51
C TRP A 25 -6.87 -3.94 -14.01
N GLU A 26 -7.71 -4.67 -14.72
CA GLU A 26 -8.10 -6.02 -14.35
C GLU A 26 -7.02 -7.03 -14.75
N ASP A 27 -6.77 -7.98 -13.87
CA ASP A 27 -5.93 -9.15 -14.11
C ASP A 27 -4.52 -8.82 -14.64
N CYS A 28 -3.88 -7.79 -14.11
CA CYS A 28 -2.54 -7.38 -14.52
C CYS A 28 -1.45 -8.19 -13.83
N LEU A 29 -0.29 -8.31 -14.51
CA LEU A 29 0.95 -8.79 -13.90
C LEU A 29 1.84 -7.61 -13.54
N PHE A 30 2.25 -7.54 -12.28
CA PHE A 30 3.24 -6.60 -11.76
C PHE A 30 4.55 -7.36 -11.59
N CYS A 31 5.54 -7.03 -12.42
CA CYS A 31 6.81 -7.71 -12.48
C CYS A 31 7.88 -6.88 -11.76
N LEU A 32 8.43 -7.41 -10.68
CA LEU A 32 9.38 -6.74 -9.81
C LEU A 32 10.77 -7.34 -9.94
N ASP A 33 11.79 -6.50 -9.76
CA ASP A 33 13.17 -6.96 -9.57
C ASP A 33 13.47 -7.33 -8.12
N ALA A 34 14.73 -7.69 -7.85
CA ALA A 34 15.20 -8.08 -6.51
C ALA A 34 15.17 -6.93 -5.49
N GLU A 35 15.19 -5.69 -5.95
CA GLU A 35 15.07 -4.47 -5.15
C GLU A 35 13.60 -4.10 -4.84
N GLY A 36 12.63 -4.88 -5.36
CA GLY A 36 11.20 -4.61 -5.19
C GLY A 36 10.64 -3.52 -6.10
N VAL A 37 11.41 -3.10 -7.11
CA VAL A 37 10.97 -2.07 -8.06
C VAL A 37 10.13 -2.71 -9.17
N ILE A 38 8.95 -2.14 -9.45
CA ILE A 38 8.11 -2.56 -10.57
C ILE A 38 8.83 -2.20 -11.88
N ARG A 39 9.27 -3.21 -12.63
CA ARG A 39 9.95 -3.05 -13.92
C ARG A 39 9.00 -3.13 -15.09
N ARG A 40 7.92 -3.91 -14.96
CA ARG A 40 6.86 -4.01 -15.97
C ARG A 40 5.50 -4.18 -15.32
N ILE A 41 4.49 -3.67 -15.98
CA ILE A 41 3.08 -3.99 -15.73
C ILE A 41 2.55 -4.51 -17.05
N LEU A 42 2.04 -5.76 -17.05
CA LEU A 42 1.47 -6.39 -18.22
C LEU A 42 -0.03 -6.54 -18.02
N LYS A 43 -0.78 -6.18 -19.04
CA LYS A 43 -2.24 -6.35 -19.10
C LYS A 43 -2.57 -7.58 -19.94
N PRO A 44 -3.73 -8.21 -19.77
CA PRO A 44 -4.11 -9.41 -20.52
C PRO A 44 -3.99 -9.31 -22.06
N GLN A 45 -4.13 -8.09 -22.61
CA GLN A 45 -4.00 -7.83 -24.04
C GLN A 45 -2.56 -7.65 -24.53
N ASP A 46 -1.57 -7.56 -23.63
CA ASP A 46 -0.17 -7.39 -24.02
C ASP A 46 0.41 -8.72 -24.54
N SER A 47 1.21 -8.64 -25.60
CA SER A 47 1.77 -9.84 -26.29
C SER A 47 2.55 -10.77 -25.38
N ASP A 48 3.22 -10.21 -24.38
CA ASP A 48 4.10 -10.94 -23.47
C ASP A 48 3.37 -11.47 -22.23
N TYR A 49 2.09 -11.09 -22.02
CA TYR A 49 1.33 -11.44 -20.82
C TYR A 49 1.28 -12.97 -20.61
N GLY A 50 0.83 -13.72 -21.62
CA GLY A 50 0.73 -15.17 -21.53
C GLY A 50 2.07 -15.84 -21.27
N THR A 51 3.12 -15.41 -21.96
CA THR A 51 4.47 -15.95 -21.80
C THR A 51 5.00 -15.75 -20.38
N VAL A 52 4.82 -14.57 -19.81
CA VAL A 52 5.25 -14.29 -18.43
C VAL A 52 4.39 -15.07 -17.44
N LEU A 53 3.07 -15.08 -17.62
CA LEU A 53 2.17 -15.84 -16.77
C LEU A 53 2.54 -17.32 -16.70
N ASP A 54 2.75 -17.96 -17.86
CA ASP A 54 3.11 -19.39 -17.96
C ASP A 54 4.47 -19.69 -17.32
N SER A 55 5.42 -18.75 -17.45
CA SER A 55 6.78 -18.93 -16.92
C SER A 55 6.85 -18.83 -15.38
N TYR A 56 5.92 -18.10 -14.77
CA TYR A 56 5.94 -17.85 -13.34
C TYR A 56 4.85 -18.59 -12.55
N SER A 57 3.72 -18.92 -13.16
CA SER A 57 2.62 -19.65 -12.51
C SER A 57 3.10 -20.93 -11.83
N GLY A 58 2.68 -21.11 -10.58
CA GLY A 58 3.05 -22.27 -9.77
C GLY A 58 4.48 -22.24 -9.20
N THR A 59 5.19 -21.12 -9.32
CA THR A 59 6.51 -20.92 -8.71
C THR A 59 6.40 -20.11 -7.41
N GLU A 60 7.41 -20.16 -6.55
CA GLU A 60 7.49 -19.34 -5.32
C GLU A 60 7.62 -17.83 -5.61
N SER A 61 8.02 -17.47 -6.83
CA SER A 61 8.09 -16.08 -7.29
C SER A 61 6.75 -15.53 -7.77
N PHE A 62 5.70 -16.36 -7.88
CA PHE A 62 4.38 -15.96 -8.35
C PHE A 62 3.39 -15.82 -7.22
N ILE A 63 2.74 -14.66 -7.13
CA ILE A 63 1.76 -14.32 -6.08
C ILE A 63 0.49 -13.81 -6.76
N ALA A 64 -0.57 -14.61 -6.76
CA ALA A 64 -1.88 -14.16 -7.17
C ALA A 64 -2.62 -13.56 -5.96
N LEU A 65 -3.19 -12.37 -6.12
CA LEU A 65 -4.06 -11.78 -5.11
C LEU A 65 -5.31 -12.65 -4.92
N ALA A 66 -5.75 -12.80 -3.68
CA ALA A 66 -7.00 -13.47 -3.37
C ALA A 66 -8.22 -12.59 -3.76
N GLU A 67 -9.39 -13.21 -3.80
CA GLU A 67 -10.65 -12.48 -4.00
C GLU A 67 -10.79 -11.36 -2.95
N GLY A 68 -11.20 -10.17 -3.38
CA GLY A 68 -11.34 -8.99 -2.55
C GLY A 68 -10.05 -8.24 -2.25
N GLN A 69 -8.89 -8.68 -2.77
CA GLN A 69 -7.63 -7.98 -2.67
C GLN A 69 -7.32 -7.21 -3.96
N TYR A 70 -6.76 -6.02 -3.80
CA TYR A 70 -6.47 -5.10 -4.91
C TYR A 70 -5.12 -4.41 -4.71
N PHE A 71 -4.48 -4.04 -5.82
CA PHE A 71 -3.34 -3.13 -5.79
C PHE A 71 -3.81 -1.69 -5.83
N LEU A 72 -3.20 -0.86 -5.00
CA LEU A 72 -3.38 0.58 -4.95
C LEU A 72 -2.00 1.25 -4.93
N PRO A 73 -1.86 2.45 -5.52
CA PRO A 73 -0.68 3.27 -5.25
C PRO A 73 -0.57 3.54 -3.76
N GLY A 74 0.66 3.61 -3.25
CA GLY A 74 0.89 4.03 -1.88
C GLY A 74 0.30 5.42 -1.62
N PHE A 75 -0.20 5.65 -0.42
CA PHE A 75 -0.71 6.95 -0.02
C PHE A 75 0.44 7.94 0.18
N ILE A 76 0.21 9.18 -0.26
CA ILE A 76 1.11 10.31 0.00
C ILE A 76 0.31 11.31 0.84
N ASP A 77 0.68 11.43 2.10
CA ASP A 77 0.08 12.40 3.02
C ASP A 77 1.08 13.56 3.24
N LEU A 78 0.72 14.74 2.75
CA LEU A 78 1.55 15.95 2.86
C LEU A 78 1.26 16.76 4.14
N HIS A 79 0.30 16.32 4.96
CA HIS A 79 -0.05 16.97 6.21
C HIS A 79 -0.41 15.92 7.26
N ILE A 80 0.60 15.26 7.81
CA ILE A 80 0.43 14.23 8.83
C ILE A 80 0.99 14.71 10.18
N HIS A 81 0.27 14.38 11.25
CA HIS A 81 0.70 14.50 12.63
C HIS A 81 1.03 13.08 13.14
N ALA A 82 2.22 12.60 12.82
CA ALA A 82 2.65 11.23 13.12
C ALA A 82 2.46 10.80 14.60
N PRO A 83 2.69 11.67 15.63
CA PRO A 83 2.40 11.32 17.02
C PRO A 83 0.92 11.04 17.30
N GLN A 84 0.01 11.48 16.44
CA GLN A 84 -1.44 11.29 16.59
C GLN A 84 -1.95 10.02 15.89
N TRP A 85 -1.08 9.26 15.26
CA TRP A 85 -1.44 8.02 14.54
C TRP A 85 -2.26 7.05 15.42
N ALA A 86 -1.86 6.86 16.67
CA ALA A 86 -2.52 5.94 17.58
C ALA A 86 -3.97 6.31 17.95
N GLN A 87 -4.41 7.55 17.64
CA GLN A 87 -5.78 8.03 17.85
C GLN A 87 -6.49 8.40 16.54
N ALA A 88 -5.94 8.06 15.38
CA ALA A 88 -6.53 8.39 14.09
C ALA A 88 -7.99 7.94 14.02
N GLY A 89 -8.88 8.85 13.62
CA GLY A 89 -10.32 8.59 13.55
C GLY A 89 -11.08 8.55 14.89
N THR A 90 -10.43 8.82 16.03
CA THR A 90 -11.07 8.82 17.34
C THR A 90 -11.82 10.12 17.60
N ALA A 91 -13.10 10.01 18.03
CA ALA A 91 -13.93 11.13 18.51
C ALA A 91 -13.97 12.32 17.53
N MET A 92 -14.21 12.04 16.25
CA MET A 92 -14.27 13.06 15.18
C MET A 92 -15.52 13.96 15.25
N ASP A 93 -16.43 13.69 16.17
CA ASP A 93 -17.71 14.36 16.37
C ASP A 93 -17.70 15.42 17.48
N ILE A 94 -16.57 15.64 18.15
CA ILE A 94 -16.44 16.66 19.20
C ILE A 94 -15.66 17.89 18.71
N PRO A 95 -15.83 19.07 19.37
CA PRO A 95 -15.07 20.27 19.04
C PRO A 95 -13.55 20.07 19.15
N LEU A 96 -12.78 20.71 18.27
CA LEU A 96 -11.33 20.54 18.19
C LEU A 96 -10.61 20.78 19.53
N HIS A 97 -10.97 21.82 20.28
CA HIS A 97 -10.32 22.14 21.54
C HIS A 97 -10.55 21.06 22.62
N ASP A 98 -11.74 20.45 22.64
CA ASP A 98 -12.06 19.35 23.54
C ASP A 98 -11.33 18.07 23.11
N TRP A 99 -11.24 17.83 21.79
CA TRP A 99 -10.49 16.72 21.22
C TRP A 99 -9.00 16.81 21.55
N LEU A 100 -8.40 18.00 21.40
CA LEU A 100 -6.99 18.23 21.74
C LEU A 100 -6.73 17.96 23.23
N ALA A 101 -7.58 18.50 24.10
CA ALA A 101 -7.40 18.37 25.56
C ALA A 101 -7.63 16.93 26.06
N THR A 102 -8.61 16.22 25.47
CA THR A 102 -9.03 14.91 25.94
C THR A 102 -8.18 13.77 25.37
N TYR A 103 -7.77 13.88 24.11
CA TYR A 103 -7.09 12.78 23.40
C TYR A 103 -5.65 13.13 23.00
N THR A 104 -5.45 14.26 22.32
CA THR A 104 -4.17 14.55 21.67
C THR A 104 -3.06 14.84 22.69
N PHE A 105 -3.26 15.79 23.59
CA PHE A 105 -2.22 16.15 24.55
C PHE A 105 -1.87 15.01 25.51
N PRO A 106 -2.84 14.23 26.05
CA PRO A 106 -2.54 13.04 26.84
C PRO A 106 -1.81 11.94 26.07
N LEU A 107 -2.12 11.78 24.77
CA LEU A 107 -1.42 10.79 23.92
C LEU A 107 0.01 11.25 23.61
N GLU A 108 0.16 12.50 23.15
CA GLU A 108 1.48 13.03 22.78
C GLU A 108 2.44 13.10 23.99
N SER A 109 1.93 13.29 25.21
CA SER A 109 2.75 13.23 26.41
C SER A 109 3.40 11.86 26.68
N LYS A 110 2.84 10.77 26.12
CA LYS A 110 3.38 9.41 26.23
C LYS A 110 4.65 9.20 25.40
N PHE A 111 4.93 10.08 24.45
CA PHE A 111 6.14 9.97 23.60
C PHE A 111 7.45 10.28 24.34
N SER A 112 7.39 10.71 25.61
CA SER A 112 8.53 10.69 26.52
C SER A 112 9.02 9.25 26.81
N ASP A 113 8.16 8.22 26.65
CA ASP A 113 8.51 6.82 26.63
C ASP A 113 8.99 6.45 25.23
N LEU A 114 10.29 6.14 25.10
CA LEU A 114 10.92 5.84 23.82
C LEU A 114 10.44 4.49 23.21
N ASP A 115 10.00 3.54 24.03
CA ASP A 115 9.48 2.27 23.53
C ASP A 115 8.08 2.44 22.96
N PHE A 116 7.25 3.26 23.59
CA PHE A 116 5.97 3.68 23.04
C PHE A 116 6.17 4.45 21.72
N ALA A 117 7.05 5.44 21.70
CA ALA A 117 7.36 6.22 20.49
C ALA A 117 7.82 5.32 19.34
N ARG A 118 8.77 4.41 19.61
CA ARG A 118 9.29 3.47 18.60
C ARG A 118 8.16 2.61 18.02
N LYS A 119 7.30 2.06 18.85
CA LYS A 119 6.18 1.24 18.41
C LYS A 119 5.24 2.01 17.48
N VAL A 120 4.81 3.21 17.88
CA VAL A 120 3.90 4.03 17.06
C VAL A 120 4.51 4.40 15.71
N TYR A 121 5.79 4.81 15.69
CA TYR A 121 6.48 5.15 14.44
C TYR A 121 6.82 3.94 13.54
N GLN A 122 6.82 2.73 14.08
CA GLN A 122 6.95 1.52 13.29
C GLN A 122 5.64 1.08 12.65
N ASP A 123 4.51 1.41 13.29
CA ASP A 123 3.17 1.08 12.80
C ASP A 123 2.65 2.11 11.76
N LEU A 124 3.23 3.31 11.69
CA LEU A 124 2.93 4.37 10.73
C LEU A 124 3.54 4.07 9.36
#